data_e82194051d82656f1404de2dab738f40
#
_entry.id   e82194051d82656f1404de2dab738f40
#
_cell.length_a   1.000
_cell.length_b   1.000
_cell.length_c   1.000
_cell.angle_alpha   90.00
_cell.angle_beta   90.00
_cell.angle_gamma   90.00
#
_symmetry.space_group_name_H-M   'P 1'
#
loop_
_entity.id
_entity.type
_entity.pdbx_description
1 polymer ?
#
loop_
_entity_poly.entity_id
_entity_poly.type
_entity_poly.pdbx_seq_one_letter_code
_entity_poly.pdbx_strand_id
1 'polypeptide(L)'
;MKSISIAFAGLFVAVSVHAKEPPPKEALAGIDSVIEQALKTFRVPGVAVAVVVGDEVTLSKGYGLRDVENNLPMTPETQLPIASATKQFTVAALGTLVRQGKLDWDKPVREYLPDFRLHNEYATSHATPRDLVTHRIGLPRHDWIWYGTNLTREQIYHRLPHFGFSRDLRVRFQYNNLMYMTAGYLGGTIAKSSWEELVKNALFTPLGMKRSNFAVAAMHLDSNHSLAYELTTKREVVKIEHTELDAGGPAGAINSSVDEMARYAGMMLAGGVWEGKRVLLETDVQSMMQPQVPIGKDLFGDVFGFLSYGMGLFVQTYRGTEIAHHGGNINGSSTLLVLVPAKRIGVVVLANRSATRLRDALPFEIIDRLLGLPSAGLLARHQELEEKGFAGEDAAKSAGITDRKPNTAPAHPLAEYAAEYEHPGYGPVKVGLEQNRLTLSYNKFTAPLDHWHYEVFQSPADRQNPLELTRVQFHSDMSGEVTGLAIPLEPNVEPIVFQRQPPAEMRDRKFLEAFAGEYDSGGVPVTISLREDNVLQYIVLGNVRELLPVRGAYFRFKDLAGVAVEFIRNPAGRFDRMAFYSPGAENVIAPRKK
;
A
#
# COMPACT_ATOMS: atom_id res chain seq x y z
N MET A 1 58.20 35.23 -51.60
CA MET A 1 57.59 35.96 -50.46
C MET A 1 56.78 34.98 -49.66
N LYS A 2 57.31 34.57 -48.52
CA LYS A 2 56.62 33.57 -47.63
C LYS A 2 56.01 34.40 -46.49
N SER A 3 54.65 34.32 -46.36
CA SER A 3 53.94 34.95 -45.26
C SER A 3 53.88 33.96 -44.07
N ILE A 4 54.40 34.39 -42.93
CA ILE A 4 54.38 33.70 -41.67
C ILE A 4 53.12 34.20 -40.89
N SER A 5 52.13 33.37 -40.69
CA SER A 5 51.00 33.66 -39.80
C SER A 5 51.33 33.16 -38.39
N ILE A 6 51.47 34.11 -37.45
CA ILE A 6 51.60 33.79 -36.01
C ILE A 6 50.21 33.70 -35.39
N ALA A 7 49.87 32.53 -34.94
CA ALA A 7 48.62 32.30 -34.15
C ALA A 7 48.92 32.51 -32.68
N PHE A 8 48.28 33.52 -32.07
CA PHE A 8 48.25 33.71 -30.61
C PHE A 8 47.19 32.78 -29.98
N ALA A 9 47.64 31.75 -29.31
CA ALA A 9 46.77 30.97 -28.45
C ALA A 9 46.68 31.63 -27.06
N GLY A 10 45.56 32.31 -26.83
CA GLY A 10 45.25 32.84 -25.50
C GLY A 10 44.82 31.72 -24.56
N LEU A 11 45.63 31.42 -23.55
CA LEU A 11 45.30 30.49 -22.47
C LEU A 11 44.35 31.19 -21.49
N PHE A 12 43.02 30.94 -21.61
CA PHE A 12 42.06 31.34 -20.59
C PHE A 12 42.16 30.36 -19.41
N VAL A 13 42.88 30.72 -18.36
CA VAL A 13 42.81 30.04 -17.07
C VAL A 13 41.52 30.49 -16.37
N ALA A 14 40.48 29.69 -16.44
CA ALA A 14 39.29 29.88 -15.60
C ALA A 14 39.68 29.54 -14.17
N VAL A 15 39.95 30.54 -13.35
CA VAL A 15 40.10 30.39 -11.90
C VAL A 15 38.69 30.15 -11.34
N SER A 16 38.35 28.90 -11.15
CA SER A 16 37.16 28.55 -10.38
C SER A 16 37.40 28.92 -8.92
N VAL A 17 36.89 30.06 -8.50
CA VAL A 17 36.85 30.41 -7.07
C VAL A 17 35.82 29.46 -6.43
N HIS A 18 36.28 28.32 -5.91
CA HIS A 18 35.49 27.50 -5.02
C HIS A 18 35.37 28.28 -3.70
N ALA A 19 34.19 28.84 -3.44
CA ALA A 19 33.86 29.32 -2.12
C ALA A 19 34.05 28.16 -1.15
N LYS A 20 34.85 28.34 -0.10
CA LYS A 20 35.06 27.32 0.93
C LYS A 20 33.73 27.08 1.64
N GLU A 21 33.26 25.83 1.64
CA GLU A 21 32.03 25.45 2.36
C GLU A 21 32.16 25.85 3.84
N PRO A 22 31.15 26.51 4.43
CA PRO A 22 31.22 26.93 5.82
C PRO A 22 31.28 25.70 6.75
N PRO A 23 31.87 25.80 7.94
CA PRO A 23 31.79 24.73 8.93
C PRO A 23 30.34 24.33 9.21
N PRO A 24 30.01 23.04 9.31
CA PRO A 24 28.61 22.57 9.36
C PRO A 24 27.75 23.23 10.43
N LYS A 25 28.30 23.49 11.62
CA LYS A 25 27.56 24.16 12.72
C LYS A 25 27.26 25.63 12.40
N GLU A 26 28.19 26.34 11.71
CA GLU A 26 27.97 27.71 11.28
C GLU A 26 26.97 27.80 10.14
N ALA A 27 27.01 26.84 9.21
CA ALA A 27 26.07 26.73 8.10
C ALA A 27 24.62 26.58 8.60
N LEU A 28 24.41 25.86 9.72
CA LEU A 28 23.12 25.64 10.32
C LEU A 28 22.67 26.75 11.32
N ALA A 29 23.42 27.83 11.45
CA ALA A 29 23.04 28.96 12.31
C ALA A 29 21.63 29.48 11.90
N GLY A 30 20.74 29.64 12.88
CA GLY A 30 19.36 30.10 12.67
C GLY A 30 18.39 29.07 12.05
N ILE A 31 18.80 27.82 11.85
CA ILE A 31 17.91 26.78 11.30
C ILE A 31 16.72 26.48 12.21
N ASP A 32 16.89 26.62 13.53
CA ASP A 32 15.82 26.41 14.50
C ASP A 32 14.59 27.28 14.19
N SER A 33 14.79 28.58 13.99
CA SER A 33 13.72 29.52 13.66
C SER A 33 13.02 29.17 12.33
N VAL A 34 13.76 28.66 11.35
CA VAL A 34 13.19 28.22 10.07
C VAL A 34 12.30 26.99 10.27
N ILE A 35 12.75 26.01 11.07
CA ILE A 35 11.97 24.80 11.35
C ILE A 35 10.71 25.14 12.14
N GLU A 36 10.82 25.98 13.18
CA GLU A 36 9.66 26.41 13.98
C GLU A 36 8.62 27.17 13.13
N GLN A 37 9.07 28.02 12.21
CA GLN A 37 8.19 28.69 11.28
C GLN A 37 7.54 27.70 10.31
N ALA A 38 8.31 26.74 9.79
CA ALA A 38 7.82 25.72 8.89
C ALA A 38 6.75 24.82 9.57
N LEU A 39 6.90 24.45 10.85
CA LEU A 39 5.87 23.72 11.59
C LEU A 39 4.52 24.46 11.57
N LYS A 40 4.54 25.77 11.83
CA LYS A 40 3.33 26.61 11.81
C LYS A 40 2.72 26.68 10.41
N THR A 41 3.57 26.93 9.41
CA THR A 41 3.17 27.06 8.00
C THR A 41 2.49 25.80 7.48
N PHE A 42 3.07 24.63 7.76
CA PHE A 42 2.56 23.35 7.32
C PHE A 42 1.60 22.69 8.32
N ARG A 43 1.24 23.35 9.42
CA ARG A 43 0.34 22.84 10.45
C ARG A 43 0.76 21.46 10.98
N VAL A 44 2.07 21.28 11.23
CA VAL A 44 2.65 20.04 11.76
C VAL A 44 2.85 20.18 13.26
N PRO A 45 2.28 19.29 14.10
CA PRO A 45 2.45 19.39 15.56
C PRO A 45 3.89 19.27 16.00
N GLY A 46 4.65 18.32 15.42
CA GLY A 46 6.03 18.10 15.78
C GLY A 46 6.85 17.48 14.66
N VAL A 47 8.13 17.80 14.65
CA VAL A 47 9.14 17.23 13.75
C VAL A 47 10.42 16.95 14.50
N ALA A 48 11.05 15.82 14.23
CA ALA A 48 12.43 15.55 14.63
C ALA A 48 13.34 15.61 13.41
N VAL A 49 14.54 16.17 13.56
CA VAL A 49 15.51 16.37 12.48
C VAL A 49 16.88 15.90 12.95
N ALA A 50 17.56 15.11 12.12
CA ALA A 50 18.97 14.83 12.29
C ALA A 50 19.76 15.18 11.02
N VAL A 51 20.97 15.69 11.21
CA VAL A 51 21.93 16.03 10.15
C VAL A 51 23.26 15.36 10.44
N VAL A 52 23.74 14.59 9.48
CA VAL A 52 25.06 13.95 9.51
C VAL A 52 25.95 14.63 8.49
N VAL A 53 27.16 14.99 8.88
CA VAL A 53 28.19 15.53 7.95
C VAL A 53 29.51 14.80 8.22
N GLY A 54 30.01 14.11 7.22
CA GLY A 54 31.18 13.24 7.41
C GLY A 54 30.84 12.07 8.35
N ASP A 55 31.55 11.99 9.47
CA ASP A 55 31.37 10.97 10.51
C ASP A 55 30.65 11.52 11.76
N GLU A 56 30.17 12.79 11.71
CA GLU A 56 29.60 13.48 12.86
C GLU A 56 28.10 13.73 12.68
N VAL A 57 27.31 13.50 13.73
CA VAL A 57 25.93 13.98 13.85
C VAL A 57 25.99 15.46 14.26
N THR A 58 25.85 16.36 13.30
CA THR A 58 26.00 17.81 13.50
C THR A 58 24.76 18.44 14.14
N LEU A 59 23.58 17.89 13.86
CA LEU A 59 22.28 18.26 14.48
C LEU A 59 21.49 17.00 14.78
N SER A 60 20.92 16.90 15.99
CA SER A 60 19.87 15.94 16.34
C SER A 60 18.92 16.63 17.32
N LYS A 61 17.70 16.99 16.85
CA LYS A 61 16.78 17.81 17.65
C LYS A 61 15.31 17.56 17.29
N GLY A 62 14.45 17.63 18.31
CA GLY A 62 12.99 17.68 18.16
C GLY A 62 12.47 19.11 18.27
N TYR A 63 11.40 19.39 17.54
CA TYR A 63 10.71 20.68 17.51
C TYR A 63 9.20 20.44 17.60
N GLY A 64 8.48 21.30 18.33
CA GLY A 64 7.04 21.14 18.55
C GLY A 64 6.72 19.98 19.49
N LEU A 65 5.56 19.36 19.30
CA LEU A 65 4.97 18.39 20.21
C LEU A 65 4.85 17.01 19.58
N ARG A 66 5.26 15.95 20.30
CA ARG A 66 4.97 14.56 19.96
C ARG A 66 3.57 14.12 20.40
N ASP A 67 3.01 14.82 21.38
CA ASP A 67 1.69 14.61 21.97
C ASP A 67 1.08 15.98 22.27
N VAL A 68 0.12 16.42 21.46
CA VAL A 68 -0.53 17.72 21.57
C VAL A 68 -1.44 17.77 22.80
N GLU A 69 -2.15 16.67 23.04
CA GLU A 69 -3.15 16.56 24.10
C GLU A 69 -2.52 16.69 25.50
N ASN A 70 -1.31 16.13 25.67
CA ASN A 70 -0.58 16.16 26.93
C ASN A 70 0.57 17.18 26.94
N ASN A 71 0.69 18.01 25.91
CA ASN A 71 1.75 19.03 25.74
C ASN A 71 3.17 18.45 25.90
N LEU A 72 3.41 17.23 25.38
CA LEU A 72 4.72 16.57 25.46
C LEU A 72 5.61 16.95 24.27
N PRO A 73 6.85 17.41 24.51
CA PRO A 73 7.73 17.88 23.46
C PRO A 73 8.24 16.73 22.59
N MET A 74 8.44 17.00 21.29
CA MET A 74 9.21 16.15 20.38
C MET A 74 10.69 16.17 20.79
N THR A 75 11.34 15.00 20.79
CA THR A 75 12.77 14.86 21.10
C THR A 75 13.49 14.08 19.99
N PRO A 76 14.83 14.08 19.93
CA PRO A 76 15.57 13.29 18.94
C PRO A 76 15.30 11.77 19.06
N GLU A 77 15.01 11.31 20.27
CA GLU A 77 14.74 9.90 20.57
C GLU A 77 13.26 9.51 20.40
N THR A 78 12.38 10.46 20.09
CA THR A 78 10.95 10.17 19.91
C THR A 78 10.75 9.16 18.78
N GLN A 79 10.04 8.06 19.08
CA GLN A 79 9.73 7.01 18.12
C GLN A 79 8.57 7.42 17.21
N LEU A 80 8.75 7.25 15.90
CA LEU A 80 7.71 7.44 14.88
C LEU A 80 7.80 6.31 13.84
N PRO A 81 6.69 5.94 13.18
CA PRO A 81 6.75 5.10 11.98
C PRO A 81 7.54 5.79 10.88
N ILE A 82 8.58 5.14 10.35
CA ILE A 82 9.31 5.66 9.18
C ILE A 82 8.66 5.26 7.86
N ALA A 83 7.59 4.49 7.92
CA ALA A 83 6.80 4.05 6.77
C ALA A 83 7.70 3.53 5.63
N SER A 84 7.49 3.96 4.39
CA SER A 84 8.23 3.44 3.22
C SER A 84 9.75 3.66 3.25
N ALA A 85 10.30 4.48 4.14
CA ALA A 85 11.75 4.51 4.37
C ALA A 85 12.29 3.16 4.89
N THR A 86 11.43 2.27 5.37
CA THR A 86 11.72 0.85 5.68
C THR A 86 12.33 0.10 4.49
N LYS A 87 11.92 0.43 3.26
CA LYS A 87 12.30 -0.32 2.04
C LYS A 87 13.82 -0.44 1.86
N GLN A 88 14.56 0.62 2.17
CA GLN A 88 16.01 0.59 2.10
C GLN A 88 16.63 -0.39 3.11
N PHE A 89 16.02 -0.56 4.29
CA PHE A 89 16.45 -1.57 5.28
C PHE A 89 16.20 -3.00 4.77
N THR A 90 15.07 -3.23 4.11
CA THR A 90 14.77 -4.52 3.49
C THR A 90 15.82 -4.89 2.43
N VAL A 91 16.18 -3.94 1.55
CA VAL A 91 17.21 -4.17 0.53
C VAL A 91 18.57 -4.41 1.16
N ALA A 92 18.97 -3.58 2.12
CA ALA A 92 20.26 -3.73 2.83
C ALA A 92 20.38 -5.09 3.53
N ALA A 93 19.31 -5.55 4.18
CA ALA A 93 19.27 -6.86 4.83
C ALA A 93 19.37 -8.02 3.82
N LEU A 94 18.67 -7.93 2.68
CA LEU A 94 18.79 -8.90 1.58
C LEU A 94 20.21 -8.92 0.99
N GLY A 95 20.88 -7.77 0.88
CA GLY A 95 22.29 -7.67 0.47
C GLY A 95 23.22 -8.54 1.31
N THR A 96 22.93 -8.70 2.60
CA THR A 96 23.74 -9.59 3.46
C THR A 96 23.59 -11.07 3.07
N LEU A 97 22.42 -11.49 2.57
CA LEU A 97 22.20 -12.84 2.04
C LEU A 97 22.91 -13.05 0.69
N VAL A 98 22.95 -12.00 -0.15
CA VAL A 98 23.72 -12.02 -1.40
C VAL A 98 25.21 -12.20 -1.12
N ARG A 99 25.77 -11.45 -0.16
CA ARG A 99 27.14 -11.59 0.28
C ARG A 99 27.45 -13.00 0.80
N GLN A 100 26.49 -13.67 1.43
CA GLN A 100 26.62 -15.05 1.91
C GLN A 100 26.46 -16.09 0.78
N GLY A 101 26.23 -15.68 -0.46
CA GLY A 101 25.95 -16.57 -1.60
C GLY A 101 24.61 -17.31 -1.51
N LYS A 102 23.72 -16.90 -0.60
CA LYS A 102 22.41 -17.51 -0.39
C LYS A 102 21.33 -16.93 -1.28
N LEU A 103 21.52 -15.72 -1.77
CA LEU A 103 20.64 -15.00 -2.69
C LEU A 103 21.45 -14.44 -3.85
N ASP A 104 20.85 -14.43 -5.03
CA ASP A 104 21.36 -13.73 -6.21
C ASP A 104 20.26 -12.77 -6.69
N TRP A 105 20.61 -11.50 -6.89
CA TRP A 105 19.67 -10.48 -7.31
C TRP A 105 19.00 -10.76 -8.66
N ASP A 106 19.65 -11.54 -9.52
CA ASP A 106 19.28 -11.69 -10.92
C ASP A 106 18.78 -13.09 -11.28
N LYS A 107 18.74 -14.02 -10.31
CA LYS A 107 18.10 -15.32 -10.47
C LYS A 107 16.59 -15.23 -10.24
N PRO A 108 15.78 -16.07 -10.92
CA PRO A 108 14.34 -16.10 -10.72
C PRO A 108 13.95 -16.33 -9.24
N VAL A 109 12.94 -15.60 -8.75
CA VAL A 109 12.41 -15.77 -7.39
C VAL A 109 12.01 -17.23 -7.13
N ARG A 110 11.50 -17.94 -8.15
CA ARG A 110 11.11 -19.35 -8.06
C ARG A 110 12.22 -20.33 -7.75
N GLU A 111 13.48 -19.95 -7.91
CA GLU A 111 14.61 -20.79 -7.45
C GLU A 111 14.69 -20.83 -5.92
N TYR A 112 14.17 -19.83 -5.24
CA TYR A 112 14.16 -19.70 -3.78
C TYR A 112 12.79 -20.00 -3.16
N LEU A 113 11.70 -19.64 -3.87
CA LEU A 113 10.30 -19.86 -3.50
C LEU A 113 9.62 -20.61 -4.66
N PRO A 114 9.67 -21.97 -4.70
CA PRO A 114 9.14 -22.75 -5.84
C PRO A 114 7.64 -22.57 -6.09
N ASP A 115 6.90 -22.18 -5.08
CA ASP A 115 5.46 -21.88 -5.11
C ASP A 115 5.13 -20.44 -5.49
N PHE A 116 6.13 -19.58 -5.74
CA PHE A 116 5.91 -18.20 -6.18
C PHE A 116 5.07 -18.15 -7.46
N ARG A 117 3.96 -17.43 -7.39
CA ARG A 117 3.02 -17.23 -8.50
C ARG A 117 2.53 -15.79 -8.52
N LEU A 118 2.39 -15.26 -9.71
CA LEU A 118 1.73 -14.01 -10.03
C LEU A 118 0.62 -14.28 -11.06
N HIS A 119 -0.28 -13.35 -11.27
CA HIS A 119 -1.33 -13.48 -12.29
C HIS A 119 -0.76 -13.68 -13.70
N ASN A 120 0.36 -13.02 -14.00
CA ASN A 120 1.07 -13.13 -15.27
C ASN A 120 2.12 -14.26 -15.18
N GLU A 121 2.00 -15.29 -16.04
CA GLU A 121 2.89 -16.46 -16.02
C GLU A 121 4.32 -16.13 -16.46
N TYR A 122 4.49 -15.18 -17.39
CA TYR A 122 5.83 -14.70 -17.77
C TYR A 122 6.53 -14.03 -16.58
N ALA A 123 5.83 -13.13 -15.89
CA ALA A 123 6.35 -12.50 -14.67
C ALA A 123 6.62 -13.53 -13.57
N THR A 124 5.75 -14.53 -13.40
CA THR A 124 5.96 -15.66 -12.46
C THR A 124 7.29 -16.36 -12.71
N SER A 125 7.61 -16.66 -13.95
CA SER A 125 8.78 -17.44 -14.34
C SER A 125 10.08 -16.62 -14.37
N HIS A 126 10.01 -15.29 -14.59
CA HIS A 126 11.16 -14.45 -14.89
C HIS A 126 11.43 -13.35 -13.87
N ALA A 127 10.51 -13.10 -12.92
CA ALA A 127 10.74 -12.10 -11.88
C ALA A 127 11.92 -12.49 -10.99
N THR A 128 12.79 -11.53 -10.73
CA THR A 128 13.98 -11.68 -9.91
C THR A 128 13.85 -10.89 -8.60
N PRO A 129 14.64 -11.17 -7.56
CA PRO A 129 14.69 -10.35 -6.35
C PRO A 129 14.93 -8.87 -6.64
N ARG A 130 15.77 -8.55 -7.64
CA ARG A 130 15.98 -7.18 -8.13
C ARG A 130 14.68 -6.56 -8.64
N ASP A 131 13.87 -7.29 -9.41
CA ASP A 131 12.60 -6.78 -9.93
C ASP A 131 11.62 -6.46 -8.80
N LEU A 132 11.58 -7.29 -7.73
CA LEU A 132 10.73 -7.06 -6.55
C LEU A 132 11.05 -5.72 -5.87
N VAL A 133 12.34 -5.39 -5.73
CA VAL A 133 12.79 -4.20 -4.97
C VAL A 133 13.02 -2.96 -5.84
N THR A 134 12.82 -3.04 -7.15
CA THR A 134 12.99 -1.90 -8.06
C THR A 134 11.68 -1.42 -8.69
N HIS A 135 10.53 -1.92 -8.22
CA HIS A 135 9.21 -1.47 -8.67
C HIS A 135 8.96 -1.62 -10.19
N ARG A 136 9.44 -2.69 -10.80
CA ARG A 136 9.30 -2.92 -12.25
C ARG A 136 8.59 -4.23 -12.63
N ILE A 137 7.82 -4.81 -11.68
CA ILE A 137 7.04 -6.02 -11.91
C ILE A 137 5.85 -5.80 -12.87
N GLY A 138 5.26 -4.59 -12.88
CA GLY A 138 4.06 -4.30 -13.67
C GLY A 138 2.75 -4.56 -12.92
N LEU A 139 2.82 -5.01 -11.67
CA LEU A 139 1.67 -5.15 -10.78
C LEU A 139 1.36 -3.79 -10.14
N PRO A 140 0.12 -3.27 -10.24
CA PRO A 140 -0.32 -2.08 -9.51
C PRO A 140 -0.27 -2.29 -7.99
N ARG A 141 -0.59 -1.24 -7.24
CA ARG A 141 -0.37 -1.23 -5.79
C ARG A 141 -1.17 -2.29 -5.04
N HIS A 142 -2.48 -2.46 -5.34
CA HIS A 142 -3.41 -3.33 -4.63
C HIS A 142 -3.32 -3.20 -3.10
N ASP A 143 -3.16 -1.96 -2.60
CA ASP A 143 -2.82 -1.71 -1.18
C ASP A 143 -3.93 -2.13 -0.20
N TRP A 144 -5.18 -2.20 -0.65
CA TRP A 144 -6.30 -2.62 0.20
C TRP A 144 -6.18 -4.05 0.76
N ILE A 145 -5.30 -4.91 0.19
CA ILE A 145 -5.11 -6.27 0.69
C ILE A 145 -4.34 -6.31 2.02
N TRP A 146 -3.44 -5.36 2.25
CA TRP A 146 -2.67 -5.28 3.49
C TRP A 146 -3.16 -4.17 4.43
N TYR A 147 -3.93 -3.19 3.94
CA TYR A 147 -4.35 -2.05 4.71
C TYR A 147 -5.55 -2.39 5.61
N GLY A 148 -5.33 -2.35 6.93
CA GLY A 148 -6.35 -2.66 7.93
C GLY A 148 -6.82 -4.12 7.94
N THR A 149 -6.02 -5.04 7.44
CA THR A 149 -6.30 -6.48 7.42
C THR A 149 -5.74 -7.20 8.63
N ASN A 150 -6.29 -8.37 8.95
CA ASN A 150 -5.72 -9.33 9.89
C ASN A 150 -4.98 -10.48 9.18
N LEU A 151 -4.76 -10.39 7.86
CA LEU A 151 -4.05 -11.41 7.09
C LEU A 151 -2.58 -11.41 7.46
N THR A 152 -1.99 -12.60 7.51
CA THR A 152 -0.53 -12.75 7.63
C THR A 152 0.16 -12.45 6.30
N ARG A 153 1.46 -12.18 6.34
CA ARG A 153 2.31 -11.99 5.15
C ARG A 153 2.24 -13.19 4.20
N GLU A 154 2.28 -14.40 4.74
CA GLU A 154 2.15 -15.65 3.97
C GLU A 154 0.79 -15.76 3.29
N GLN A 155 -0.30 -15.44 3.98
CA GLN A 155 -1.64 -15.45 3.38
C GLN A 155 -1.76 -14.44 2.22
N ILE A 156 -1.16 -13.25 2.35
CA ILE A 156 -1.14 -12.27 1.25
C ILE A 156 -0.25 -12.77 0.10
N TYR A 157 0.90 -13.36 0.39
CA TYR A 157 1.78 -13.95 -0.60
C TYR A 157 1.05 -14.97 -1.48
N HIS A 158 0.28 -15.88 -0.89
CA HIS A 158 -0.49 -16.89 -1.64
C HIS A 158 -1.68 -16.30 -2.43
N ARG A 159 -2.06 -15.05 -2.19
CA ARG A 159 -3.11 -14.35 -2.95
C ARG A 159 -2.58 -13.56 -4.15
N LEU A 160 -1.28 -13.43 -4.32
CA LEU A 160 -0.66 -12.68 -5.43
C LEU A 160 -1.15 -13.10 -6.83
N PRO A 161 -1.45 -14.38 -7.13
CA PRO A 161 -1.96 -14.79 -8.44
C PRO A 161 -3.30 -14.16 -8.83
N HIS A 162 -4.05 -13.64 -7.86
CA HIS A 162 -5.39 -13.09 -8.09
C HIS A 162 -5.38 -11.58 -8.37
N PHE A 163 -4.20 -10.92 -8.41
CA PHE A 163 -4.11 -9.49 -8.66
C PHE A 163 -3.74 -9.20 -10.11
N GLY A 164 -4.63 -8.48 -10.80
CA GLY A 164 -4.45 -8.10 -12.19
C GLY A 164 -3.24 -7.19 -12.40
N PHE A 165 -2.56 -7.38 -13.52
CA PHE A 165 -1.46 -6.55 -13.98
C PHE A 165 -1.99 -5.39 -14.83
N SER A 166 -1.31 -4.25 -14.77
CA SER A 166 -1.58 -3.11 -15.65
C SER A 166 -0.46 -2.85 -16.65
N ARG A 167 0.69 -3.52 -16.49
CA ARG A 167 1.86 -3.45 -17.39
C ARG A 167 2.61 -4.77 -17.39
N ASP A 168 3.42 -5.00 -18.42
CA ASP A 168 4.32 -6.13 -18.45
C ASP A 168 5.55 -5.93 -17.57
N LEU A 169 6.21 -7.05 -17.23
CA LEU A 169 7.44 -7.08 -16.45
C LEU A 169 8.52 -6.18 -17.08
N ARG A 170 9.14 -5.30 -16.27
CA ARG A 170 10.26 -4.42 -16.63
C ARG A 170 9.96 -3.28 -17.60
N VAL A 171 8.69 -3.07 -17.99
CA VAL A 171 8.32 -2.04 -18.96
C VAL A 171 8.50 -0.62 -18.38
N ARG A 172 8.14 -0.42 -17.12
CA ARG A 172 8.31 0.88 -16.45
C ARG A 172 8.23 0.77 -14.92
N PHE A 173 8.61 1.85 -14.27
CA PHE A 173 8.41 2.01 -12.84
C PHE A 173 6.92 1.97 -12.49
N GLN A 174 6.58 1.15 -11.48
CA GLN A 174 5.25 1.10 -10.89
C GLN A 174 5.37 0.72 -9.42
N TYR A 175 5.26 1.74 -8.55
CA TYR A 175 5.45 1.59 -7.11
C TYR A 175 4.51 0.53 -6.52
N ASN A 176 5.06 -0.45 -5.81
CA ASN A 176 4.31 -1.58 -5.28
C ASN A 176 4.83 -2.04 -3.91
N ASN A 177 3.94 -2.08 -2.91
CA ASN A 177 4.27 -2.52 -1.55
C ASN A 177 4.28 -4.05 -1.43
N LEU A 178 3.41 -4.75 -2.17
CA LEU A 178 3.32 -6.23 -2.12
C LEU A 178 4.61 -6.90 -2.57
N MET A 179 5.33 -6.28 -3.51
CA MET A 179 6.60 -6.82 -3.99
C MET A 179 7.73 -6.65 -2.95
N TYR A 180 7.73 -5.57 -2.17
CA TYR A 180 8.61 -5.43 -1.01
C TYR A 180 8.24 -6.39 0.13
N MET A 181 6.96 -6.59 0.37
CA MET A 181 6.47 -7.63 1.28
C MET A 181 6.98 -9.01 0.86
N THR A 182 6.86 -9.34 -0.45
CA THR A 182 7.35 -10.60 -1.03
C THR A 182 8.87 -10.72 -0.92
N ALA A 183 9.62 -9.63 -1.13
CA ALA A 183 11.07 -9.61 -0.95
C ALA A 183 11.48 -9.88 0.51
N GLY A 184 10.76 -9.33 1.47
CA GLY A 184 10.97 -9.65 2.89
C GLY A 184 10.59 -11.09 3.24
N TYR A 185 9.50 -11.61 2.69
CA TYR A 185 9.10 -13.01 2.83
C TYR A 185 10.20 -13.96 2.28
N LEU A 186 10.70 -13.66 1.08
CA LEU A 186 11.83 -14.35 0.46
C LEU A 186 13.07 -14.34 1.38
N GLY A 187 13.45 -13.17 1.89
CA GLY A 187 14.61 -13.01 2.77
C GLY A 187 14.47 -13.82 4.06
N GLY A 188 13.32 -13.77 4.70
CA GLY A 188 13.03 -14.55 5.90
C GLY A 188 13.10 -16.05 5.66
N THR A 189 12.53 -16.52 4.56
CA THR A 189 12.56 -17.93 4.16
C THR A 189 14.00 -18.43 3.93
N ILE A 190 14.82 -17.67 3.20
CA ILE A 190 16.23 -18.00 2.95
C ILE A 190 17.05 -17.98 4.24
N ALA A 191 16.79 -16.99 5.11
CA ALA A 191 17.46 -16.88 6.41
C ALA A 191 16.97 -17.92 7.44
N LYS A 192 15.88 -18.65 7.15
CA LYS A 192 15.16 -19.53 8.09
C LYS A 192 14.75 -18.81 9.37
N SER A 193 14.31 -17.57 9.23
CA SER A 193 13.87 -16.68 10.29
C SER A 193 12.77 -15.74 9.76
N SER A 194 12.34 -14.75 10.56
CA SER A 194 11.47 -13.70 10.05
C SER A 194 12.30 -12.59 9.35
N TRP A 195 11.62 -11.74 8.55
CA TRP A 195 12.23 -10.53 7.99
C TRP A 195 12.68 -9.58 9.10
N GLU A 196 11.92 -9.48 10.18
CA GLU A 196 12.21 -8.65 11.35
C GLU A 196 13.54 -9.06 12.00
N GLU A 197 13.74 -10.36 12.25
CA GLU A 197 15.01 -10.86 12.78
C GLU A 197 16.14 -10.68 11.78
N LEU A 198 15.90 -10.85 10.49
CA LEU A 198 16.92 -10.60 9.46
C LEU A 198 17.38 -9.13 9.49
N VAL A 199 16.47 -8.16 9.51
CA VAL A 199 16.80 -6.72 9.58
C VAL A 199 17.47 -6.36 10.90
N LYS A 200 16.95 -6.87 12.02
CA LYS A 200 17.52 -6.63 13.36
C LYS A 200 18.97 -7.09 13.45
N ASN A 201 19.25 -8.29 12.98
CA ASN A 201 20.59 -8.86 13.05
C ASN A 201 21.54 -8.20 12.04
N ALA A 202 21.06 -7.86 10.84
CA ALA A 202 21.88 -7.25 9.80
C ALA A 202 22.18 -5.77 10.05
N LEU A 203 21.24 -5.02 10.66
CA LEU A 203 21.30 -3.56 10.73
C LEU A 203 21.11 -3.02 12.15
N PHE A 204 20.00 -3.33 12.85
CA PHE A 204 19.71 -2.68 14.14
C PHE A 204 20.78 -3.00 15.18
N THR A 205 21.16 -4.26 15.33
CA THR A 205 22.17 -4.69 16.29
C THR A 205 23.55 -4.07 16.02
N PRO A 206 24.13 -4.15 14.79
CA PRO A 206 25.45 -3.58 14.54
C PRO A 206 25.46 -2.05 14.55
N LEU A 207 24.33 -1.38 14.26
CA LEU A 207 24.22 0.08 14.32
C LEU A 207 23.83 0.60 15.73
N GLY A 208 23.52 -0.30 16.66
CA GLY A 208 23.04 0.08 17.99
C GLY A 208 21.67 0.74 17.99
N MET A 209 20.80 0.44 17.02
CA MET A 209 19.41 0.91 16.92
C MET A 209 18.52 0.10 17.85
N LYS A 210 18.66 0.34 19.17
CA LYS A 210 18.07 -0.50 20.24
C LYS A 210 16.57 -0.30 20.45
N ARG A 211 16.07 0.87 20.06
CA ARG A 211 14.66 1.26 20.25
C ARG A 211 13.85 1.06 18.96
N SER A 212 14.50 1.00 17.81
CA SER A 212 13.83 0.69 16.54
C SER A 212 13.12 -0.67 16.62
N ASN A 213 11.90 -0.72 16.13
CA ASN A 213 11.04 -1.90 16.18
C ASN A 213 10.15 -2.00 14.94
N PHE A 214 9.29 -3.02 14.86
CA PHE A 214 8.52 -3.33 13.66
C PHE A 214 7.00 -3.34 13.88
N ALA A 215 6.52 -2.99 15.06
CA ALA A 215 5.10 -3.00 15.38
C ALA A 215 4.68 -1.71 16.10
N VAL A 216 3.54 -1.14 15.75
CA VAL A 216 2.98 0.04 16.43
C VAL A 216 2.73 -0.27 17.90
N ALA A 217 2.21 -1.46 18.21
CA ALA A 217 2.02 -1.89 19.59
C ALA A 217 3.33 -1.88 20.41
N ALA A 218 4.46 -2.31 19.81
CA ALA A 218 5.76 -2.24 20.46
C ALA A 218 6.27 -0.80 20.62
N MET A 219 6.03 0.07 19.62
CA MET A 219 6.34 1.50 19.70
C MET A 219 5.58 2.18 20.86
N HIS A 220 4.31 1.85 21.05
CA HIS A 220 3.48 2.42 22.11
C HIS A 220 3.89 2.01 23.53
N LEU A 221 4.67 0.93 23.68
CA LEU A 221 5.27 0.57 24.98
C LEU A 221 6.41 1.51 25.39
N ASP A 222 7.01 2.21 24.44
CA ASP A 222 7.99 3.23 24.71
C ASP A 222 7.30 4.54 25.12
N SER A 223 7.60 5.06 26.30
CA SER A 223 6.99 6.31 26.80
C SER A 223 7.34 7.54 25.94
N ASN A 224 8.38 7.46 25.10
CA ASN A 224 8.79 8.51 24.19
C ASN A 224 8.45 8.14 22.73
N HIS A 225 7.19 7.85 22.46
CA HIS A 225 6.64 7.74 21.11
C HIS A 225 5.79 8.96 20.75
N SER A 226 5.61 9.21 19.47
CA SER A 226 4.71 10.27 18.99
C SER A 226 3.30 9.72 18.80
N LEU A 227 2.30 10.56 19.01
CA LEU A 227 0.94 10.33 18.53
C LEU A 227 0.84 10.70 17.06
N ALA A 228 -0.22 10.20 16.40
CA ALA A 228 -0.50 10.39 15.00
C ALA A 228 -1.50 11.53 14.77
N TYR A 229 -1.23 12.40 13.80
CA TYR A 229 -2.07 13.55 13.49
C TYR A 229 -2.39 13.66 12.00
N GLU A 230 -3.54 14.24 11.71
CA GLU A 230 -4.00 14.54 10.37
C GLU A 230 -4.74 15.88 10.32
N LEU A 231 -4.94 16.42 9.11
CA LEU A 231 -5.81 17.58 8.92
C LEU A 231 -7.23 17.15 8.58
N THR A 232 -8.22 17.73 9.28
CA THR A 232 -9.63 17.62 8.90
C THR A 232 -9.89 18.30 7.56
N THR A 233 -11.11 18.17 7.05
CA THR A 233 -11.58 18.95 5.88
C THR A 233 -11.58 20.47 6.13
N LYS A 234 -11.60 20.91 7.41
CA LYS A 234 -11.46 22.32 7.82
C LYS A 234 -10.02 22.74 8.07
N ARG A 235 -9.04 21.88 7.80
CA ARG A 235 -7.59 22.11 8.02
C ARG A 235 -7.21 22.23 9.51
N GLU A 236 -8.02 21.68 10.39
CA GLU A 236 -7.71 21.56 11.81
C GLU A 236 -6.86 20.29 12.05
N VAL A 237 -5.88 20.39 12.93
CA VAL A 237 -5.07 19.23 13.34
C VAL A 237 -5.90 18.39 14.31
N VAL A 238 -6.05 17.11 14.00
CA VAL A 238 -6.75 16.14 14.85
C VAL A 238 -5.90 14.91 15.05
N LYS A 239 -6.01 14.31 16.24
CA LYS A 239 -5.41 13.02 16.53
C LYS A 239 -6.13 11.91 15.79
N ILE A 240 -5.35 10.96 15.26
CA ILE A 240 -5.84 9.73 14.64
C ILE A 240 -5.09 8.52 15.20
N GLU A 241 -5.51 7.32 14.82
CA GLU A 241 -4.79 6.09 15.18
C GLU A 241 -3.65 5.81 14.18
N HIS A 242 -2.55 5.26 14.68
CA HIS A 242 -1.51 4.69 13.82
C HIS A 242 -2.03 3.47 13.07
N THR A 243 -1.53 3.25 11.88
CA THR A 243 -1.85 2.06 11.08
C THR A 243 -0.87 0.93 11.38
N GLU A 244 -1.38 -0.22 11.80
CA GLU A 244 -0.61 -1.46 11.88
C GLU A 244 -0.24 -1.96 10.48
N LEU A 245 1.00 -2.40 10.29
CA LEU A 245 1.55 -2.83 9.01
C LEU A 245 2.17 -4.23 9.06
N ASP A 246 1.79 -5.09 9.98
CA ASP A 246 2.45 -6.37 10.25
C ASP A 246 2.65 -7.22 8.98
N ALA A 247 1.58 -7.41 8.20
CA ALA A 247 1.67 -8.17 6.95
C ALA A 247 2.54 -7.48 5.90
N GLY A 248 2.36 -6.16 5.73
CA GLY A 248 3.12 -5.31 4.82
C GLY A 248 4.51 -4.90 5.32
N GLY A 249 4.95 -5.43 6.46
CA GLY A 249 6.12 -5.00 7.23
C GLY A 249 7.36 -4.63 6.42
N PRO A 250 7.85 -5.47 5.52
CA PRO A 250 9.05 -5.17 4.71
C PRO A 250 8.92 -3.93 3.82
N ALA A 251 7.73 -3.45 3.57
CA ALA A 251 7.46 -2.24 2.80
C ALA A 251 7.36 -0.98 3.68
N GLY A 252 7.09 -1.10 5.02
CA GLY A 252 6.76 0.10 5.76
C GLY A 252 6.67 0.04 7.28
N ALA A 253 6.94 -1.07 7.98
CA ALA A 253 6.60 -1.24 9.39
C ALA A 253 7.66 -0.76 10.41
N ILE A 254 8.84 -0.33 9.98
CA ILE A 254 9.85 0.12 10.95
C ILE A 254 9.38 1.41 11.64
N ASN A 255 9.47 1.40 12.98
CA ASN A 255 9.39 2.57 13.83
C ASN A 255 10.80 2.90 14.31
N SER A 256 11.17 4.18 14.30
CA SER A 256 12.51 4.61 14.68
C SER A 256 12.50 6.08 15.16
N SER A 257 13.65 6.57 15.58
CA SER A 257 13.91 7.95 15.94
C SER A 257 14.95 8.57 15.02
N VAL A 258 15.08 9.91 15.01
CA VAL A 258 16.11 10.55 14.17
C VAL A 258 17.51 10.22 14.64
N ASP A 259 17.73 10.00 15.94
CA ASP A 259 19.03 9.58 16.48
C ASP A 259 19.48 8.21 15.92
N GLU A 260 18.56 7.26 15.87
CA GLU A 260 18.86 5.93 15.33
C GLU A 260 18.96 5.95 13.78
N MET A 261 18.10 6.73 13.13
CA MET A 261 18.17 6.93 11.68
C MET A 261 19.45 7.67 11.24
N ALA A 262 20.00 8.55 12.06
CA ALA A 262 21.28 9.20 11.80
C ALA A 262 22.45 8.19 11.74
N ARG A 263 22.42 7.15 12.56
CA ARG A 263 23.42 6.05 12.52
C ARG A 263 23.34 5.28 11.21
N TYR A 264 22.12 4.98 10.76
CA TYR A 264 21.89 4.36 9.45
C TYR A 264 22.39 5.28 8.32
N ALA A 265 22.06 6.56 8.35
CA ALA A 265 22.53 7.54 7.37
C ALA A 265 24.07 7.64 7.34
N GLY A 266 24.71 7.72 8.50
CA GLY A 266 26.16 7.75 8.64
C GLY A 266 26.82 6.49 8.06
N MET A 267 26.27 5.30 8.37
CA MET A 267 26.72 4.03 7.80
C MET A 267 26.65 4.05 6.26
N MET A 268 25.52 4.49 5.69
CA MET A 268 25.35 4.58 4.22
C MET A 268 26.35 5.54 3.59
N LEU A 269 26.59 6.73 4.19
CA LEU A 269 27.55 7.73 3.72
C LEU A 269 29.00 7.29 3.86
N ALA A 270 29.29 6.40 4.80
CA ALA A 270 30.62 5.80 5.00
C ALA A 270 30.81 4.51 4.18
N GLY A 271 30.01 4.28 3.13
CA GLY A 271 30.13 3.10 2.28
C GLY A 271 29.92 1.77 3.03
N GLY A 272 29.02 1.77 4.00
CA GLY A 272 28.67 0.58 4.78
C GLY A 272 29.49 0.36 6.06
N VAL A 273 30.21 1.38 6.54
CA VAL A 273 30.99 1.31 7.79
C VAL A 273 30.31 2.15 8.86
N TRP A 274 30.25 1.65 10.09
CA TRP A 274 29.78 2.36 11.27
C TRP A 274 30.71 2.11 12.46
N GLU A 275 31.20 3.16 13.11
CA GLU A 275 32.13 3.08 14.25
C GLU A 275 33.31 2.12 13.97
N GLY A 276 33.89 2.20 12.77
CA GLY A 276 35.01 1.36 12.34
C GLY A 276 34.66 -0.09 11.98
N LYS A 277 33.39 -0.50 12.12
CA LYS A 277 32.91 -1.84 11.79
C LYS A 277 32.18 -1.84 10.44
N ARG A 278 32.48 -2.82 9.59
CA ARG A 278 31.76 -3.02 8.33
C ARG A 278 30.41 -3.71 8.57
N VAL A 279 29.34 -2.99 8.31
CA VAL A 279 27.95 -3.47 8.39
C VAL A 279 27.49 -3.98 7.02
N LEU A 280 27.69 -3.19 5.97
CA LEU A 280 27.42 -3.54 4.56
C LEU A 280 28.72 -3.48 3.75
N LEU A 281 28.77 -4.17 2.61
CA LEU A 281 29.83 -3.92 1.65
C LEU A 281 29.58 -2.57 0.95
N GLU A 282 30.65 -1.93 0.53
CA GLU A 282 30.57 -0.70 -0.25
C GLU A 282 29.80 -0.92 -1.57
N THR A 283 30.01 -2.09 -2.20
CA THR A 283 29.29 -2.52 -3.40
C THR A 283 27.78 -2.66 -3.18
N ASP A 284 27.35 -3.09 -1.98
CA ASP A 284 25.92 -3.17 -1.65
C ASP A 284 25.32 -1.77 -1.58
N VAL A 285 25.98 -0.84 -0.87
CA VAL A 285 25.57 0.57 -0.76
C VAL A 285 25.52 1.24 -2.13
N GLN A 286 26.56 1.06 -2.96
CA GLN A 286 26.60 1.58 -4.33
C GLN A 286 25.46 1.02 -5.19
N SER A 287 25.19 -0.29 -5.12
CA SER A 287 24.09 -0.94 -5.86
C SER A 287 22.72 -0.37 -5.49
N MET A 288 22.51 -0.02 -4.22
CA MET A 288 21.27 0.61 -3.76
C MET A 288 21.06 2.01 -4.37
N MET A 289 22.13 2.74 -4.59
CA MET A 289 22.12 4.11 -5.12
C MET A 289 22.27 4.19 -6.64
N GLN A 290 22.50 3.07 -7.34
CA GLN A 290 22.54 3.07 -8.79
C GLN A 290 21.15 3.15 -9.40
N PRO A 291 20.91 4.03 -10.41
CA PRO A 291 19.66 4.06 -11.17
C PRO A 291 19.36 2.70 -11.83
N GLN A 292 18.20 2.10 -11.49
CA GLN A 292 17.75 0.82 -12.05
C GLN A 292 16.57 1.01 -13.00
N VAL A 293 15.65 1.93 -12.68
CA VAL A 293 14.44 2.19 -13.45
C VAL A 293 14.22 3.69 -13.57
N PRO A 294 14.11 4.24 -14.79
CA PRO A 294 13.79 5.65 -14.98
C PRO A 294 12.33 5.92 -14.61
N ILE A 295 12.08 7.08 -14.00
CA ILE A 295 10.73 7.53 -13.61
C ILE A 295 10.30 8.71 -14.48
N GLY A 296 11.11 9.77 -14.54
CA GLY A 296 10.79 10.96 -15.31
C GLY A 296 11.39 12.24 -14.74
N LYS A 297 10.87 13.37 -15.20
CA LYS A 297 11.27 14.68 -14.69
C LYS A 297 10.60 14.96 -13.35
N ASP A 298 11.34 15.60 -12.45
CA ASP A 298 10.79 16.12 -11.21
C ASP A 298 9.87 17.32 -11.47
N LEU A 299 8.94 17.56 -10.54
CA LEU A 299 8.04 18.73 -10.57
C LEU A 299 8.83 20.06 -10.56
N PHE A 300 9.93 20.10 -9.82
CA PHE A 300 10.84 21.25 -9.73
C PHE A 300 12.11 21.02 -10.56
N GLY A 301 11.92 20.77 -11.87
CA GLY A 301 13.00 20.46 -12.79
C GLY A 301 14.06 21.56 -12.98
N ASP A 302 13.89 22.73 -12.35
CA ASP A 302 14.87 23.80 -12.25
C ASP A 302 15.93 23.54 -11.17
N VAL A 303 15.62 22.72 -10.17
CA VAL A 303 16.55 22.36 -9.08
C VAL A 303 16.83 20.86 -9.03
N PHE A 304 15.88 20.01 -9.46
CA PHE A 304 16.04 18.55 -9.52
C PHE A 304 16.25 18.05 -10.94
N GLY A 305 17.14 17.08 -11.09
CA GLY A 305 17.36 16.38 -12.35
C GLY A 305 16.36 15.25 -12.58
N PHE A 306 16.71 14.37 -13.52
CA PHE A 306 15.87 13.24 -13.87
C PHE A 306 15.80 12.23 -12.72
N LEU A 307 14.57 11.87 -12.34
CA LEU A 307 14.30 10.95 -11.26
C LEU A 307 14.36 9.50 -11.76
N SER A 308 15.09 8.67 -11.03
CA SER A 308 15.18 7.23 -11.20
C SER A 308 14.94 6.53 -9.86
N TYR A 309 14.70 5.22 -9.90
CA TYR A 309 14.68 4.39 -8.71
C TYR A 309 15.85 3.40 -8.76
N GLY A 310 16.58 3.32 -7.66
CA GLY A 310 17.60 2.33 -7.40
C GLY A 310 17.02 1.09 -6.72
N MET A 311 17.69 0.57 -5.70
CA MET A 311 17.19 -0.52 -4.88
C MET A 311 16.85 0.02 -3.48
N GLY A 312 15.58 0.36 -3.26
CA GLY A 312 15.10 0.92 -2.00
C GLY A 312 15.33 2.43 -1.83
N LEU A 313 15.85 3.11 -2.85
CA LEU A 313 16.14 4.55 -2.86
C LEU A 313 15.74 5.16 -4.20
N PHE A 314 15.17 6.36 -4.18
CA PHE A 314 15.11 7.24 -5.33
C PHE A 314 16.49 7.88 -5.55
N VAL A 315 16.86 8.06 -6.81
CA VAL A 315 18.15 8.63 -7.21
C VAL A 315 17.92 9.73 -8.25
N GLN A 316 18.48 10.89 -8.01
CA GLN A 316 18.44 12.05 -8.94
C GLN A 316 19.55 13.04 -8.59
N THR A 317 19.66 14.13 -9.33
CA THR A 317 20.51 15.25 -8.91
C THR A 317 19.68 16.35 -8.27
N TYR A 318 20.26 16.99 -7.27
CA TYR A 318 19.77 18.24 -6.69
C TYR A 318 20.81 19.32 -6.93
N ARG A 319 20.47 20.36 -7.70
CA ARG A 319 21.35 21.47 -8.05
C ARG A 319 22.72 21.00 -8.56
N GLY A 320 22.71 19.96 -9.40
CA GLY A 320 23.92 19.37 -10.01
C GLY A 320 24.66 18.34 -9.15
N THR A 321 24.25 18.12 -7.89
CA THR A 321 24.85 17.14 -6.99
C THR A 321 23.96 15.90 -6.91
N GLU A 322 24.54 14.71 -7.04
CA GLU A 322 23.79 13.45 -6.91
C GLU A 322 23.27 13.26 -5.48
N ILE A 323 22.01 12.87 -5.38
CA ILE A 323 21.33 12.53 -4.14
C ILE A 323 20.64 11.18 -4.25
N ALA A 324 20.60 10.45 -3.12
CA ALA A 324 19.78 9.27 -2.94
C ALA A 324 18.84 9.51 -1.76
N HIS A 325 17.56 9.20 -1.93
CA HIS A 325 16.58 9.50 -0.88
C HIS A 325 15.43 8.49 -0.87
N HIS A 326 14.76 8.33 0.26
CA HIS A 326 13.47 7.68 0.31
C HIS A 326 12.62 8.26 1.44
N GLY A 327 11.41 8.65 1.09
CA GLY A 327 10.42 9.11 2.06
C GLY A 327 9.50 7.99 2.52
N GLY A 328 8.77 8.28 3.57
CA GLY A 328 7.68 7.46 4.08
C GLY A 328 6.44 8.30 4.33
N ASN A 329 5.27 7.72 4.12
CA ASN A 329 4.01 8.35 4.48
C ASN A 329 3.01 7.26 4.87
N ILE A 330 2.46 7.41 6.05
CA ILE A 330 1.38 6.58 6.59
C ILE A 330 0.55 7.46 7.53
N ASN A 331 -0.59 6.96 7.98
CA ASN A 331 -1.46 7.68 8.91
C ASN A 331 -0.64 8.25 10.09
N GLY A 332 -0.66 9.56 10.23
CA GLY A 332 0.02 10.29 11.29
C GLY A 332 1.53 10.40 11.17
N SER A 333 2.16 9.96 10.07
CA SER A 333 3.61 10.08 9.92
C SER A 333 4.02 10.41 8.50
N SER A 334 4.95 11.37 8.36
CA SER A 334 5.61 11.72 7.09
C SER A 334 7.10 11.86 7.33
N THR A 335 7.90 11.14 6.56
CA THR A 335 9.35 11.01 6.79
C THR A 335 10.13 11.18 5.50
N LEU A 336 11.38 11.65 5.60
CA LEU A 336 12.31 11.66 4.48
C LEU A 336 13.75 11.51 4.99
N LEU A 337 14.49 10.58 4.42
CA LEU A 337 15.95 10.52 4.47
C LEU A 337 16.50 10.97 3.12
N VAL A 338 17.44 11.93 3.13
CA VAL A 338 18.21 12.36 1.95
C VAL A 338 19.70 12.15 2.23
N LEU A 339 20.38 11.51 1.30
CA LEU A 339 21.83 11.31 1.30
C LEU A 339 22.44 12.08 0.13
N VAL A 340 23.54 12.79 0.38
CA VAL A 340 24.38 13.46 -0.62
C VAL A 340 25.75 12.79 -0.55
N PRO A 341 25.97 11.65 -1.24
CA PRO A 341 27.15 10.81 -1.03
C PRO A 341 28.48 11.55 -1.26
N ALA A 342 28.57 12.32 -2.36
CA ALA A 342 29.79 13.05 -2.71
C ALA A 342 30.23 14.11 -1.67
N LYS A 343 29.29 14.55 -0.82
CA LYS A 343 29.52 15.53 0.25
C LYS A 343 29.50 14.93 1.64
N ARG A 344 29.15 13.63 1.71
CA ARG A 344 28.92 12.90 2.97
C ARG A 344 27.93 13.64 3.89
N ILE A 345 26.85 14.17 3.30
CA ILE A 345 25.74 14.82 4.02
C ILE A 345 24.54 13.88 4.04
N GLY A 346 23.96 13.70 5.22
CA GLY A 346 22.70 12.99 5.43
C GLY A 346 21.72 13.85 6.22
N VAL A 347 20.47 13.92 5.77
CA VAL A 347 19.41 14.65 6.47
C VAL A 347 18.23 13.72 6.67
N VAL A 348 17.79 13.58 7.93
CA VAL A 348 16.61 12.80 8.33
C VAL A 348 15.56 13.75 8.88
N VAL A 349 14.34 13.65 8.39
CA VAL A 349 13.17 14.40 8.90
C VAL A 349 12.05 13.42 9.19
N LEU A 350 11.55 13.43 10.44
CA LEU A 350 10.41 12.63 10.91
C LEU A 350 9.34 13.58 11.45
N ALA A 351 8.18 13.66 10.80
CA ALA A 351 7.07 14.53 11.18
C ALA A 351 5.84 13.70 11.56
N ASN A 352 5.10 14.12 12.58
CA ASN A 352 3.94 13.39 13.12
C ASN A 352 2.59 13.85 12.52
N ARG A 353 2.57 14.23 11.26
CA ARG A 353 1.35 14.54 10.50
C ARG A 353 1.34 13.78 9.17
N SER A 354 0.18 13.18 8.82
CA SER A 354 -0.02 12.54 7.51
C SER A 354 0.25 13.50 6.36
N ALA A 355 0.88 13.01 5.32
CA ALA A 355 1.01 13.65 4.00
C ALA A 355 1.47 15.12 4.00
N THR A 356 2.29 15.53 5.00
CA THR A 356 2.82 16.90 5.01
C THR A 356 3.92 17.10 3.99
N ARG A 357 3.84 18.17 3.21
CA ARG A 357 4.90 18.58 2.29
C ARG A 357 6.12 19.20 2.97
N LEU A 358 6.06 19.46 4.28
CA LEU A 358 7.22 19.89 5.08
C LEU A 358 8.42 18.96 4.88
N ARG A 359 8.20 17.65 4.91
CA ARG A 359 9.27 16.64 4.74
C ARG A 359 9.96 16.75 3.37
N ASP A 360 9.21 17.13 2.33
CA ASP A 360 9.73 17.21 0.96
C ASP A 360 10.54 18.50 0.70
N ALA A 361 10.48 19.49 1.60
CA ALA A 361 11.13 20.78 1.49
C ALA A 361 12.27 21.00 2.50
N LEU A 362 12.04 20.64 3.76
CA LEU A 362 12.97 20.97 4.86
C LEU A 362 14.36 20.36 4.70
N PRO A 363 14.55 19.10 4.26
CA PRO A 363 15.88 18.55 4.05
C PRO A 363 16.71 19.36 3.06
N PHE A 364 16.09 19.91 2.02
CA PHE A 364 16.78 20.66 0.98
C PHE A 364 17.14 22.08 1.40
N GLU A 365 16.37 22.71 2.27
CA GLU A 365 16.77 23.97 2.93
C GLU A 365 18.04 23.76 3.79
N ILE A 366 18.14 22.63 4.48
CA ILE A 366 19.30 22.24 5.26
C ILE A 366 20.50 21.96 4.35
N ILE A 367 20.29 21.22 3.26
CA ILE A 367 21.34 20.87 2.29
C ILE A 367 21.88 22.12 1.60
N ASP A 368 21.02 23.08 1.19
CA ASP A 368 21.47 24.34 0.58
C ASP A 368 22.42 25.08 1.51
N ARG A 369 22.10 25.19 2.78
CA ARG A 369 22.97 25.84 3.79
C ARG A 369 24.32 25.14 3.93
N LEU A 370 24.31 23.80 4.02
CA LEU A 370 25.54 22.99 4.14
C LEU A 370 26.43 23.07 2.91
N LEU A 371 25.82 23.25 1.73
CA LEU A 371 26.53 23.44 0.47
C LEU A 371 26.94 24.90 0.23
N GLY A 372 26.65 25.84 1.14
CA GLY A 372 26.89 27.27 0.97
C GLY A 372 26.11 27.90 -0.19
N LEU A 373 24.97 27.32 -0.55
CA LEU A 373 24.10 27.77 -1.63
C LEU A 373 22.97 28.67 -1.10
N PRO A 374 22.49 29.64 -1.88
CA PRO A 374 21.28 30.36 -1.54
C PRO A 374 20.09 29.39 -1.55
N SER A 375 19.10 29.61 -0.66
CA SER A 375 17.90 28.78 -0.61
C SER A 375 17.21 28.65 -1.97
N ALA A 376 16.85 27.45 -2.37
CA ALA A 376 16.05 27.19 -3.56
C ALA A 376 14.56 27.55 -3.37
N GLY A 377 14.17 28.03 -2.18
CA GLY A 377 12.81 28.44 -1.86
C GLY A 377 11.82 27.27 -1.80
N LEU A 378 12.27 26.03 -1.60
CA LEU A 378 11.41 24.84 -1.65
C LEU A 378 10.35 24.84 -0.53
N LEU A 379 10.63 25.44 0.64
CA LEU A 379 9.61 25.58 1.69
C LEU A 379 8.39 26.38 1.19
N ALA A 380 8.60 27.52 0.56
CA ALA A 380 7.52 28.35 0.02
C ALA A 380 6.83 27.66 -1.17
N ARG A 381 7.59 27.03 -2.06
CA ARG A 381 7.05 26.33 -3.24
C ARG A 381 6.17 25.12 -2.84
N HIS A 382 6.58 24.35 -1.85
CA HIS A 382 5.80 23.22 -1.34
C HIS A 382 4.56 23.68 -0.54
N GLN A 383 4.66 24.80 0.19
CA GLN A 383 3.50 25.44 0.83
C GLN A 383 2.46 25.84 -0.22
N GLU A 384 2.87 26.52 -1.28
CA GLU A 384 1.98 26.93 -2.37
C GLU A 384 1.27 25.71 -3.01
N LEU A 385 1.98 24.61 -3.22
CA LEU A 385 1.39 23.36 -3.72
C LEU A 385 0.39 22.74 -2.74
N GLU A 386 0.67 22.76 -1.44
CA GLU A 386 -0.27 22.26 -0.43
C GLU A 386 -1.55 23.11 -0.40
N GLU A 387 -1.43 24.43 -0.41
CA GLU A 387 -2.57 25.34 -0.44
C GLU A 387 -3.36 25.26 -1.76
N LYS A 388 -2.69 25.11 -2.90
CA LYS A 388 -3.38 24.86 -4.19
C LYS A 388 -4.15 23.55 -4.19
N GLY A 389 -3.60 22.51 -3.58
CA GLY A 389 -4.30 21.24 -3.38
C GLY A 389 -5.60 21.42 -2.58
N PHE A 390 -5.51 22.15 -1.47
CA PHE A 390 -6.67 22.47 -0.65
C PHE A 390 -7.73 23.34 -1.37
N ALA A 391 -7.29 24.37 -2.09
CA ALA A 391 -8.18 25.20 -2.87
C ALA A 391 -8.90 24.41 -3.99
N GLY A 392 -8.17 23.47 -4.62
CA GLY A 392 -8.76 22.57 -5.62
C GLY A 392 -9.84 21.66 -5.04
N GLU A 393 -9.62 21.10 -3.85
CA GLU A 393 -10.63 20.31 -3.14
C GLU A 393 -11.88 21.14 -2.79
N ASP A 394 -11.70 22.36 -2.28
CA ASP A 394 -12.81 23.25 -1.91
C ASP A 394 -13.58 23.72 -3.14
N ALA A 395 -12.89 24.01 -4.24
CA ALA A 395 -13.51 24.33 -5.52
C ALA A 395 -14.32 23.15 -6.08
N ALA A 396 -13.79 21.93 -6.03
CA ALA A 396 -14.50 20.74 -6.46
C ALA A 396 -15.78 20.48 -5.65
N LYS A 397 -15.72 20.69 -4.32
CA LYS A 397 -16.92 20.62 -3.46
C LYS A 397 -17.95 21.70 -3.80
N SER A 398 -17.49 22.94 -4.01
CA SER A 398 -18.37 24.10 -4.27
C SER A 398 -19.01 24.05 -5.67
N ALA A 399 -18.29 23.49 -6.66
CA ALA A 399 -18.79 23.38 -8.03
C ALA A 399 -19.99 22.44 -8.15
N GLY A 400 -20.20 21.55 -7.16
CA GLY A 400 -21.30 20.58 -7.17
C GLY A 400 -21.32 19.71 -8.42
N ILE A 401 -20.17 19.62 -9.13
CA ILE A 401 -20.05 18.80 -10.33
C ILE A 401 -20.20 17.35 -9.92
N THR A 402 -21.25 16.74 -10.42
CA THR A 402 -21.56 15.35 -10.13
C THR A 402 -21.92 14.63 -11.42
N ASP A 403 -21.45 13.41 -11.55
CA ASP A 403 -21.87 12.46 -12.59
C ASP A 403 -23.14 11.69 -12.18
N ARG A 404 -23.73 12.03 -11.02
CA ARG A 404 -24.97 11.42 -10.52
C ARG A 404 -26.12 11.65 -11.49
N LYS A 405 -26.81 10.57 -11.86
CA LYS A 405 -28.01 10.65 -12.68
C LYS A 405 -29.21 10.97 -11.79
N PRO A 406 -29.97 12.05 -12.08
CA PRO A 406 -31.12 12.39 -11.27
C PRO A 406 -32.29 11.43 -11.50
N ASN A 407 -33.22 11.37 -10.54
CA ASN A 407 -34.50 10.65 -10.64
C ASN A 407 -34.35 9.15 -10.92
N THR A 408 -33.32 8.53 -10.34
CA THR A 408 -33.09 7.08 -10.40
C THR A 408 -33.37 6.45 -9.04
N ALA A 409 -33.75 5.18 -9.04
CA ALA A 409 -33.91 4.35 -7.85
C ALA A 409 -33.18 3.02 -8.05
N PRO A 410 -32.81 2.32 -6.98
CA PRO A 410 -32.31 0.95 -7.06
C PRO A 410 -33.39 0.04 -7.64
N ALA A 411 -33.02 -0.97 -8.43
CA ALA A 411 -33.95 -1.95 -9.00
C ALA A 411 -34.49 -2.93 -7.94
N HIS A 412 -33.72 -3.13 -6.85
CA HIS A 412 -34.07 -4.07 -5.79
C HIS A 412 -34.38 -3.37 -4.46
N PRO A 413 -35.18 -3.99 -3.58
CA PRO A 413 -35.25 -3.60 -2.18
C PRO A 413 -33.87 -3.66 -1.52
N LEU A 414 -33.56 -2.71 -0.62
CA LEU A 414 -32.22 -2.61 0.00
C LEU A 414 -31.76 -3.92 0.68
N ALA A 415 -32.71 -4.69 1.21
CA ALA A 415 -32.40 -5.98 1.86
C ALA A 415 -31.77 -7.02 0.91
N GLU A 416 -32.03 -6.93 -0.39
CA GLU A 416 -31.48 -7.87 -1.37
C GLU A 416 -30.00 -7.60 -1.69
N TYR A 417 -29.50 -6.38 -1.46
CA TYR A 417 -28.09 -6.05 -1.56
C TYR A 417 -27.28 -6.49 -0.34
N ALA A 418 -27.93 -6.68 0.80
CA ALA A 418 -27.28 -7.07 2.05
C ALA A 418 -26.82 -8.54 2.00
N ALA A 419 -25.52 -8.75 1.94
CA ALA A 419 -24.88 -10.08 1.87
C ALA A 419 -23.37 -10.00 2.14
N GLU A 420 -22.73 -11.15 2.22
CA GLU A 420 -21.28 -11.27 2.06
C GLU A 420 -20.95 -11.44 0.58
N TYR A 421 -19.86 -10.77 0.15
CA TYR A 421 -19.31 -10.85 -1.20
C TYR A 421 -17.82 -11.17 -1.08
N GLU A 422 -17.28 -11.97 -1.98
CA GLU A 422 -15.89 -12.41 -1.86
C GLU A 422 -15.15 -12.34 -3.20
N HIS A 423 -13.89 -11.94 -3.12
CA HIS A 423 -12.92 -12.02 -4.20
C HIS A 423 -11.71 -12.85 -3.76
N PRO A 424 -11.20 -13.81 -4.55
CA PRO A 424 -10.14 -14.73 -4.11
C PRO A 424 -8.85 -14.02 -3.68
N GLY A 425 -8.54 -12.86 -4.26
CA GLY A 425 -7.39 -12.04 -3.85
C GLY A 425 -7.71 -11.11 -2.68
N TYR A 426 -8.78 -10.33 -2.79
CA TYR A 426 -9.11 -9.29 -1.80
C TYR A 426 -9.83 -9.84 -0.55
N GLY A 427 -10.40 -11.06 -0.62
CA GLY A 427 -11.15 -11.64 0.47
C GLY A 427 -12.59 -11.12 0.56
N PRO A 428 -13.22 -11.22 1.75
CA PRO A 428 -14.61 -10.87 1.94
C PRO A 428 -14.86 -9.38 2.09
N VAL A 429 -15.98 -8.93 1.52
CA VAL A 429 -16.64 -7.64 1.74
C VAL A 429 -18.05 -7.93 2.26
N LYS A 430 -18.49 -7.21 3.27
CA LYS A 430 -19.83 -7.33 3.80
C LYS A 430 -20.66 -6.08 3.50
N VAL A 431 -21.84 -6.28 2.93
CA VAL A 431 -22.87 -5.25 2.84
C VAL A 431 -23.94 -5.56 3.88
N GLY A 432 -24.12 -4.66 4.83
CA GLY A 432 -25.16 -4.72 5.86
C GLY A 432 -26.35 -3.83 5.53
N LEU A 433 -27.46 -4.01 6.25
CA LEU A 433 -28.61 -3.10 6.23
C LEU A 433 -28.93 -2.69 7.67
N GLU A 434 -28.73 -1.42 7.99
CA GLU A 434 -28.95 -0.85 9.32
C GLU A 434 -29.84 0.39 9.20
N GLN A 435 -30.91 0.45 9.95
CA GLN A 435 -31.85 1.59 9.95
C GLN A 435 -32.29 2.03 8.54
N ASN A 436 -32.56 1.05 7.67
CA ASN A 436 -32.94 1.26 6.26
C ASN A 436 -31.86 1.96 5.40
N ARG A 437 -30.58 1.80 5.76
CA ARG A 437 -29.41 2.29 5.02
C ARG A 437 -28.40 1.15 4.86
N LEU A 438 -27.83 1.01 3.67
CA LEU A 438 -26.77 0.04 3.45
C LEU A 438 -25.48 0.49 4.14
N THR A 439 -24.67 -0.46 4.56
CA THR A 439 -23.32 -0.26 5.09
C THR A 439 -22.35 -1.14 4.33
N LEU A 440 -21.15 -0.63 4.04
CA LEU A 440 -20.04 -1.37 3.46
C LEU A 440 -18.99 -1.61 4.53
N SER A 441 -18.64 -2.88 4.78
CA SER A 441 -17.52 -3.23 5.65
C SER A 441 -16.46 -3.97 4.85
N TYR A 442 -15.22 -3.45 4.89
CA TYR A 442 -14.05 -4.07 4.28
C TYR A 442 -12.84 -3.94 5.20
N ASN A 443 -12.16 -5.05 5.45
CA ASN A 443 -11.15 -5.15 6.50
C ASN A 443 -11.71 -4.63 7.84
N LYS A 444 -11.01 -3.73 8.53
CA LYS A 444 -11.49 -3.12 9.79
C LYS A 444 -12.36 -1.86 9.60
N PHE A 445 -12.62 -1.46 8.36
CA PHE A 445 -13.33 -0.22 8.05
C PHE A 445 -14.78 -0.47 7.72
N THR A 446 -15.66 0.43 8.14
CA THR A 446 -17.08 0.42 7.80
C THR A 446 -17.54 1.83 7.44
N ALA A 447 -18.31 1.94 6.37
CA ALA A 447 -18.90 3.20 5.92
C ALA A 447 -20.36 2.98 5.53
N PRO A 448 -21.27 3.94 5.79
CA PRO A 448 -22.62 3.89 5.24
C PRO A 448 -22.58 4.11 3.72
N LEU A 449 -23.58 3.57 3.02
CA LEU A 449 -23.76 3.74 1.58
C LEU A 449 -25.05 4.47 1.28
N ASP A 450 -24.96 5.55 0.55
CA ASP A 450 -26.11 6.31 0.03
C ASP A 450 -26.34 5.96 -1.44
N HIS A 451 -27.59 5.86 -1.86
CA HIS A 451 -27.91 5.63 -3.26
C HIS A 451 -27.37 6.77 -4.14
N TRP A 452 -26.55 6.42 -5.12
CA TRP A 452 -25.94 7.36 -6.05
C TRP A 452 -26.77 7.48 -7.34
N HIS A 453 -26.88 6.43 -8.09
CA HIS A 453 -27.79 6.28 -9.22
C HIS A 453 -27.88 4.80 -9.66
N TYR A 454 -29.04 4.37 -10.17
CA TYR A 454 -29.29 2.98 -10.58
C TYR A 454 -28.80 1.98 -9.52
N GLU A 455 -27.92 1.05 -9.89
CA GLU A 455 -27.34 0.04 -9.01
C GLU A 455 -26.04 0.51 -8.32
N VAL A 456 -25.74 1.82 -8.34
CA VAL A 456 -24.54 2.39 -7.74
C VAL A 456 -24.90 3.09 -6.43
N PHE A 457 -24.12 2.77 -5.41
CA PHE A 457 -24.15 3.43 -4.10
C PHE A 457 -22.78 4.07 -3.81
N GLN A 458 -22.73 5.06 -2.94
CA GLN A 458 -21.50 5.76 -2.59
C GLN A 458 -21.46 6.08 -1.09
N SER A 459 -20.31 5.89 -0.47
CA SER A 459 -20.08 6.34 0.90
C SER A 459 -19.90 7.87 0.96
N PRO A 460 -20.27 8.52 2.06
CA PRO A 460 -20.09 9.96 2.23
C PRO A 460 -18.61 10.36 2.30
N ALA A 461 -18.34 11.65 2.13
CA ALA A 461 -17.02 12.22 2.37
C ALA A 461 -16.73 12.23 3.87
N ASP A 462 -15.67 11.52 4.25
CA ASP A 462 -15.13 11.46 5.62
C ASP A 462 -13.64 11.12 5.56
N ARG A 463 -12.77 12.13 5.65
CA ARG A 463 -11.31 11.95 5.56
C ARG A 463 -10.71 10.98 6.58
N GLN A 464 -11.40 10.77 7.70
CA GLN A 464 -10.94 9.83 8.73
C GLN A 464 -11.30 8.38 8.39
N ASN A 465 -12.19 8.18 7.40
CA ASN A 465 -12.59 6.86 6.93
C ASN A 465 -11.95 6.54 5.58
N PRO A 466 -11.06 5.55 5.50
CA PRO A 466 -10.44 5.16 4.23
C PRO A 466 -11.43 4.75 3.13
N LEU A 467 -12.67 4.38 3.49
CA LEU A 467 -13.75 4.08 2.55
C LEU A 467 -14.53 5.32 2.10
N GLU A 468 -14.06 6.55 2.41
CA GLU A 468 -14.74 7.78 1.97
C GLU A 468 -14.89 7.81 0.44
N LEU A 469 -16.02 8.34 -0.04
CA LEU A 469 -16.33 8.49 -1.47
C LEU A 469 -16.19 7.21 -2.31
N THR A 470 -16.17 6.05 -1.64
CA THR A 470 -16.09 4.76 -2.32
C THR A 470 -17.41 4.44 -3.00
N ARG A 471 -17.36 4.14 -4.30
CA ARG A 471 -18.51 3.69 -5.08
C ARG A 471 -18.58 2.18 -5.09
N VAL A 472 -19.80 1.66 -4.98
CA VAL A 472 -20.12 0.25 -5.08
C VAL A 472 -21.18 0.09 -6.14
N GLN A 473 -20.91 -0.69 -7.18
CA GLN A 473 -21.88 -1.03 -8.21
C GLN A 473 -22.33 -2.48 -8.03
N PHE A 474 -23.62 -2.70 -7.83
CA PHE A 474 -24.16 -4.05 -7.75
C PHE A 474 -24.47 -4.61 -9.13
N HIS A 475 -24.34 -5.92 -9.27
CA HIS A 475 -24.58 -6.66 -10.50
C HIS A 475 -25.71 -7.67 -10.28
N SER A 476 -26.63 -7.75 -11.23
CA SER A 476 -27.70 -8.75 -11.23
C SER A 476 -27.57 -9.66 -12.45
N ASP A 477 -28.06 -10.90 -12.33
CA ASP A 477 -28.13 -11.81 -13.46
C ASP A 477 -29.43 -11.63 -14.26
N MET A 478 -29.63 -12.48 -15.29
CA MET A 478 -30.80 -12.42 -16.15
C MET A 478 -32.12 -12.78 -15.44
N SER A 479 -32.08 -13.42 -14.28
CA SER A 479 -33.25 -13.67 -13.44
C SER A 479 -33.57 -12.53 -12.48
N GLY A 480 -32.75 -11.48 -12.49
CA GLY A 480 -32.90 -10.32 -11.60
C GLY A 480 -32.30 -10.52 -10.21
N GLU A 481 -31.55 -11.58 -9.94
CA GLU A 481 -30.93 -11.80 -8.63
C GLU A 481 -29.60 -11.04 -8.53
N VAL A 482 -29.35 -10.37 -7.40
CA VAL A 482 -28.06 -9.71 -7.13
C VAL A 482 -26.99 -10.79 -6.96
N THR A 483 -25.99 -10.80 -7.85
CA THR A 483 -24.96 -11.86 -7.91
C THR A 483 -23.57 -11.39 -7.49
N GLY A 484 -23.34 -10.10 -7.44
CA GLY A 484 -22.02 -9.56 -7.11
C GLY A 484 -22.04 -8.06 -6.94
N LEU A 485 -20.88 -7.52 -6.62
CA LEU A 485 -20.63 -6.08 -6.61
C LEU A 485 -19.23 -5.77 -7.14
N ALA A 486 -19.03 -4.58 -7.66
CA ALA A 486 -17.75 -4.06 -8.11
C ALA A 486 -17.36 -2.83 -7.28
N ILE A 487 -16.09 -2.78 -6.85
CA ILE A 487 -15.51 -1.65 -6.11
C ILE A 487 -14.19 -1.23 -6.79
N PRO A 488 -13.97 0.05 -7.09
CA PRO A 488 -12.73 0.55 -7.70
C PRO A 488 -11.61 0.71 -6.65
N LEU A 489 -11.15 -0.39 -6.06
CA LEU A 489 -10.12 -0.41 -5.00
C LEU A 489 -8.71 -0.15 -5.53
N GLU A 490 -8.47 -0.32 -6.82
CA GLU A 490 -7.19 -0.06 -7.47
C GLU A 490 -7.43 0.73 -8.76
N PRO A 491 -6.96 1.98 -8.86
CA PRO A 491 -7.30 2.86 -10.00
C PRO A 491 -6.67 2.45 -11.34
N ASN A 492 -5.69 1.55 -11.33
CA ASN A 492 -4.96 1.15 -12.54
C ASN A 492 -5.45 -0.16 -13.17
N VAL A 493 -6.54 -0.72 -12.67
CA VAL A 493 -7.23 -1.90 -13.21
C VAL A 493 -8.74 -1.65 -13.22
N GLU A 494 -9.49 -2.52 -13.89
CA GLU A 494 -10.95 -2.50 -13.83
C GLU A 494 -11.44 -2.66 -12.39
N PRO A 495 -12.63 -2.16 -12.04
CA PRO A 495 -13.20 -2.34 -10.71
C PRO A 495 -13.20 -3.80 -10.27
N ILE A 496 -12.81 -4.04 -9.04
CA ILE A 496 -12.68 -5.40 -8.49
C ILE A 496 -14.06 -5.98 -8.24
N VAL A 497 -14.35 -7.10 -8.89
CA VAL A 497 -15.65 -7.78 -8.80
C VAL A 497 -15.63 -8.83 -7.69
N PHE A 498 -16.49 -8.65 -6.71
CA PHE A 498 -16.74 -9.59 -5.63
C PHE A 498 -18.02 -10.38 -5.91
N GLN A 499 -17.95 -11.70 -5.80
CA GLN A 499 -19.09 -12.58 -6.01
C GLN A 499 -19.89 -12.71 -4.73
N ARG A 500 -21.22 -12.60 -4.83
CA ARG A 500 -22.12 -12.80 -3.70
C ARG A 500 -21.94 -14.21 -3.12
N GLN A 501 -21.76 -14.30 -1.83
CA GLN A 501 -21.68 -15.55 -1.12
C GLN A 501 -23.08 -16.01 -0.68
N PRO A 502 -23.38 -17.29 -0.76
CA PRO A 502 -24.63 -17.80 -0.23
C PRO A 502 -24.68 -17.60 1.29
N PRO A 503 -25.88 -17.41 1.88
CA PRO A 503 -26.07 -17.36 3.32
C PRO A 503 -25.35 -18.53 4.03
N ALA A 504 -24.86 -18.28 5.25
CA ALA A 504 -24.09 -19.28 6.00
C ALA A 504 -24.84 -20.60 6.19
N GLU A 505 -26.17 -20.52 6.39
CA GLU A 505 -27.04 -21.71 6.50
C GLU A 505 -27.01 -22.61 5.26
N MET A 506 -26.90 -22.00 4.05
CA MET A 506 -26.80 -22.73 2.78
C MET A 506 -25.44 -23.37 2.54
N ARG A 507 -24.47 -23.15 3.41
CA ARG A 507 -23.16 -23.82 3.42
C ARG A 507 -23.08 -24.91 4.51
N ASP A 508 -24.07 -24.96 5.40
CA ASP A 508 -24.16 -25.96 6.45
C ASP A 508 -24.62 -27.31 5.89
N ARG A 509 -23.84 -28.38 6.15
CA ARG A 509 -24.09 -29.72 5.64
C ARG A 509 -25.46 -30.26 6.07
N LYS A 510 -25.84 -30.04 7.34
CA LYS A 510 -27.09 -30.53 7.89
C LYS A 510 -28.31 -29.87 7.23
N PHE A 511 -28.19 -28.58 6.88
CA PHE A 511 -29.22 -27.88 6.12
C PHE A 511 -29.31 -28.42 4.68
N LEU A 512 -28.19 -28.67 4.02
CA LEU A 512 -28.15 -29.20 2.66
C LEU A 512 -28.62 -30.64 2.58
N GLU A 513 -28.37 -31.47 3.59
CA GLU A 513 -28.88 -32.86 3.68
C GLU A 513 -30.41 -32.93 3.65
N ALA A 514 -31.12 -31.88 4.10
CA ALA A 514 -32.58 -31.84 4.07
C ALA A 514 -33.16 -31.87 2.64
N PHE A 515 -32.37 -31.49 1.63
CA PHE A 515 -32.78 -31.47 0.22
C PHE A 515 -32.47 -32.78 -0.51
N ALA A 516 -31.54 -33.59 -0.01
CA ALA A 516 -31.13 -34.84 -0.65
C ALA A 516 -32.29 -35.85 -0.68
N GLY A 517 -32.45 -36.52 -1.79
CA GLY A 517 -33.53 -37.53 -2.00
C GLY A 517 -33.94 -37.68 -3.46
N GLU A 518 -34.93 -38.52 -3.69
CA GLU A 518 -35.52 -38.71 -5.02
C GLU A 518 -36.79 -37.87 -5.19
N TYR A 519 -36.94 -37.27 -6.34
CA TYR A 519 -38.06 -36.44 -6.75
C TYR A 519 -38.65 -36.98 -8.06
N ASP A 520 -39.94 -36.80 -8.31
CA ASP A 520 -40.61 -37.22 -9.53
C ASP A 520 -40.97 -36.01 -10.38
N SER A 521 -40.26 -35.81 -11.46
CA SER A 521 -40.51 -34.72 -12.41
C SER A 521 -41.35 -35.22 -13.58
N GLY A 522 -42.67 -35.37 -13.37
CA GLY A 522 -43.59 -35.81 -14.41
C GLY A 522 -43.33 -37.25 -14.92
N GLY A 523 -42.99 -38.17 -14.01
CA GLY A 523 -42.63 -39.56 -14.33
C GLY A 523 -41.11 -39.77 -14.59
N VAL A 524 -40.30 -38.69 -14.63
CA VAL A 524 -38.85 -38.79 -14.76
C VAL A 524 -38.21 -38.68 -13.35
N PRO A 525 -37.48 -39.71 -12.90
CA PRO A 525 -36.81 -39.64 -11.60
C PRO A 525 -35.65 -38.65 -11.62
N VAL A 526 -35.63 -37.79 -10.63
CA VAL A 526 -34.53 -36.82 -10.35
C VAL A 526 -33.96 -37.16 -8.98
N THR A 527 -32.67 -37.34 -8.90
CA THR A 527 -31.98 -37.54 -7.62
C THR A 527 -31.22 -36.28 -7.24
N ILE A 528 -31.48 -35.78 -6.03
CA ILE A 528 -30.64 -34.72 -5.40
C ILE A 528 -29.68 -35.42 -4.43
N SER A 529 -28.41 -35.31 -4.69
CA SER A 529 -27.36 -35.87 -3.81
C SER A 529 -26.46 -34.77 -3.26
N LEU A 530 -25.91 -34.98 -2.06
CA LEU A 530 -24.96 -34.08 -1.42
C LEU A 530 -23.58 -34.71 -1.47
N ARG A 531 -22.64 -34.02 -2.14
CA ARG A 531 -21.23 -34.40 -2.23
C ARG A 531 -20.51 -34.06 -0.90
N GLU A 532 -19.31 -34.63 -0.69
CA GLU A 532 -18.51 -34.43 0.53
C GLU A 532 -18.10 -32.97 0.79
N ASP A 533 -17.91 -32.19 -0.27
CA ASP A 533 -17.55 -30.77 -0.24
C ASP A 533 -18.76 -29.82 -0.09
N ASN A 534 -19.92 -30.34 0.37
CA ASN A 534 -21.17 -29.60 0.57
C ASN A 534 -21.78 -29.02 -0.73
N VAL A 535 -21.57 -29.66 -1.87
CA VAL A 535 -22.22 -29.30 -3.13
C VAL A 535 -23.39 -30.21 -3.40
N LEU A 536 -24.58 -29.63 -3.59
CA LEU A 536 -25.74 -30.36 -4.06
C LEU A 536 -25.61 -30.65 -5.56
N GLN A 537 -25.95 -31.89 -5.94
CA GLN A 537 -25.96 -32.37 -7.31
C GLN A 537 -27.38 -32.71 -7.72
N TYR A 538 -27.79 -32.25 -8.91
CA TYR A 538 -29.01 -32.63 -9.59
C TYR A 538 -28.69 -33.71 -10.61
N ILE A 539 -29.28 -34.88 -10.45
CA ILE A 539 -28.98 -36.04 -11.29
C ILE A 539 -30.28 -36.48 -12.00
N VAL A 540 -30.27 -36.46 -13.32
CA VAL A 540 -31.39 -36.90 -14.16
C VAL A 540 -30.88 -37.72 -15.34
N LEU A 541 -31.42 -38.91 -15.56
CA LEU A 541 -31.01 -39.80 -16.67
C LEU A 541 -29.49 -40.00 -16.76
N GLY A 542 -28.80 -40.09 -15.63
CA GLY A 542 -27.33 -40.23 -15.54
C GLY A 542 -26.52 -38.95 -15.73
N ASN A 543 -27.14 -37.82 -16.11
CA ASN A 543 -26.47 -36.54 -16.19
C ASN A 543 -26.39 -35.89 -14.82
N VAL A 544 -25.21 -35.54 -14.37
CA VAL A 544 -24.92 -34.89 -13.09
C VAL A 544 -24.64 -33.40 -13.31
N ARG A 545 -25.34 -32.54 -12.57
CA ARG A 545 -25.18 -31.10 -12.59
C ARG A 545 -25.02 -30.53 -11.18
N GLU A 546 -24.13 -29.58 -10.98
CA GLU A 546 -23.94 -28.91 -9.70
C GLU A 546 -24.99 -27.81 -9.49
N LEU A 547 -25.54 -27.75 -8.29
CA LEU A 547 -26.46 -26.70 -7.84
C LEU A 547 -25.69 -25.69 -6.99
N LEU A 548 -25.74 -24.42 -7.39
CA LEU A 548 -25.17 -23.29 -6.67
C LEU A 548 -26.22 -22.68 -5.75
N PRO A 549 -25.97 -22.57 -4.45
CA PRO A 549 -26.91 -21.95 -3.51
C PRO A 549 -27.02 -20.44 -3.78
N VAL A 550 -28.22 -19.88 -3.69
CA VAL A 550 -28.52 -18.46 -3.89
C VAL A 550 -29.15 -17.83 -2.65
N ARG A 551 -30.33 -18.32 -2.25
CA ARG A 551 -31.08 -17.85 -1.06
C ARG A 551 -32.03 -18.90 -0.55
N GLY A 552 -32.20 -19.03 0.76
CA GLY A 552 -33.14 -19.96 1.38
C GLY A 552 -33.02 -21.38 0.83
N ALA A 553 -34.02 -21.83 0.09
CA ALA A 553 -34.04 -23.15 -0.55
C ALA A 553 -33.92 -23.06 -2.09
N TYR A 554 -33.51 -21.92 -2.63
CA TYR A 554 -33.39 -21.66 -4.06
C TYR A 554 -31.94 -21.83 -4.52
N PHE A 555 -31.74 -22.68 -5.56
CA PHE A 555 -30.43 -23.04 -6.13
C PHE A 555 -30.46 -22.87 -7.64
N ARG A 556 -29.35 -22.35 -8.21
CA ARG A 556 -29.14 -22.27 -9.67
C ARG A 556 -28.29 -23.45 -10.14
N PHE A 557 -28.45 -23.81 -11.41
CA PHE A 557 -27.50 -24.71 -12.04
C PHE A 557 -26.21 -23.95 -12.37
N LYS A 558 -25.08 -24.56 -12.09
CA LYS A 558 -23.76 -23.98 -12.35
C LYS A 558 -23.49 -23.71 -13.84
N ASP A 559 -23.96 -24.61 -14.67
CA ASP A 559 -23.67 -24.70 -16.12
C ASP A 559 -24.89 -24.41 -17.02
N LEU A 560 -26.02 -23.98 -16.45
CA LEU A 560 -27.22 -23.60 -17.18
C LEU A 560 -27.70 -22.21 -16.77
N ALA A 561 -27.48 -21.22 -17.66
CA ALA A 561 -27.91 -19.86 -17.37
C ALA A 561 -29.44 -19.75 -17.27
N GLY A 562 -29.93 -19.12 -16.20
CA GLY A 562 -31.36 -18.90 -15.96
C GLY A 562 -32.15 -20.15 -15.53
N VAL A 563 -31.53 -21.30 -15.35
CA VAL A 563 -32.19 -22.52 -14.85
C VAL A 563 -31.92 -22.64 -13.36
N ALA A 564 -32.99 -22.95 -12.61
CA ALA A 564 -32.95 -23.05 -11.16
C ALA A 564 -33.89 -24.10 -10.59
N VAL A 565 -33.68 -24.47 -9.34
CA VAL A 565 -34.59 -25.28 -8.53
C VAL A 565 -34.85 -24.61 -7.18
N GLU A 566 -36.05 -24.73 -6.68
CA GLU A 566 -36.44 -24.28 -5.36
C GLU A 566 -37.12 -25.43 -4.60
N PHE A 567 -36.58 -25.73 -3.42
CA PHE A 567 -37.19 -26.75 -2.55
C PHE A 567 -38.30 -26.14 -1.69
N ILE A 568 -39.49 -26.75 -1.72
CA ILE A 568 -40.69 -26.21 -1.11
C ILE A 568 -40.99 -27.01 0.15
N ARG A 569 -41.30 -26.32 1.25
CA ARG A 569 -41.71 -26.94 2.51
C ARG A 569 -43.20 -27.27 2.52
N ASN A 570 -43.54 -28.38 3.13
CA ASN A 570 -44.93 -28.67 3.49
C ASN A 570 -45.34 -27.94 4.79
N PRO A 571 -46.62 -27.98 5.19
CA PRO A 571 -47.10 -27.38 6.44
C PRO A 571 -46.41 -27.90 7.71
N ALA A 572 -45.80 -29.10 7.66
CA ALA A 572 -45.03 -29.67 8.77
C ALA A 572 -43.57 -29.22 8.77
N GLY A 573 -43.16 -28.27 7.88
CA GLY A 573 -41.84 -27.71 7.80
C GLY A 573 -40.77 -28.53 7.07
N ARG A 574 -41.13 -29.70 6.50
CA ARG A 574 -40.22 -30.59 5.76
C ARG A 574 -40.23 -30.27 4.27
N PHE A 575 -39.07 -30.32 3.61
CA PHE A 575 -38.97 -30.20 2.15
C PHE A 575 -39.47 -31.48 1.48
N ASP A 576 -40.59 -31.39 0.82
CA ASP A 576 -41.24 -32.53 0.16
C ASP A 576 -41.55 -32.31 -1.32
N ARG A 577 -41.22 -31.16 -1.87
CA ARG A 577 -41.38 -30.82 -3.29
C ARG A 577 -40.22 -29.98 -3.76
N MET A 578 -39.95 -30.02 -5.05
CA MET A 578 -38.99 -29.19 -5.74
C MET A 578 -39.65 -28.54 -6.97
N ALA A 579 -39.58 -27.22 -7.09
CA ALA A 579 -39.96 -26.52 -8.31
C ALA A 579 -38.73 -26.36 -9.21
N PHE A 580 -38.90 -26.62 -10.50
CA PHE A 580 -37.87 -26.43 -11.52
C PHE A 580 -38.27 -25.23 -12.37
N TYR A 581 -37.33 -24.30 -12.52
CA TYR A 581 -37.48 -23.09 -13.31
C TYR A 581 -36.57 -23.13 -14.54
N SER A 582 -37.12 -22.85 -15.70
CA SER A 582 -36.34 -22.75 -16.95
C SER A 582 -36.89 -21.62 -17.82
N PRO A 583 -36.03 -20.80 -18.44
CA PRO A 583 -36.46 -19.70 -19.30
C PRO A 583 -37.37 -20.20 -20.44
N GLY A 584 -38.54 -19.59 -20.60
CA GLY A 584 -39.50 -19.90 -21.65
C GLY A 584 -40.26 -21.19 -21.51
N ALA A 585 -40.20 -21.88 -20.34
CA ALA A 585 -40.96 -23.07 -20.03
C ALA A 585 -41.85 -22.84 -18.80
N GLU A 586 -42.96 -23.61 -18.70
CA GLU A 586 -43.76 -23.64 -17.48
C GLU A 586 -42.97 -24.28 -16.34
N ASN A 587 -43.20 -23.81 -15.13
CA ASN A 587 -42.53 -24.32 -13.93
C ASN A 587 -43.04 -25.75 -13.65
N VAL A 588 -42.17 -26.70 -13.43
CA VAL A 588 -42.46 -28.07 -13.10
C VAL A 588 -42.28 -28.27 -11.60
N ILE A 589 -43.33 -28.85 -10.95
CA ILE A 589 -43.24 -29.22 -9.53
C ILE A 589 -43.04 -30.73 -9.43
N ALA A 590 -41.93 -31.14 -8.84
CA ALA A 590 -41.56 -32.51 -8.58
C ALA A 590 -41.79 -32.88 -7.10
N PRO A 591 -42.72 -33.74 -6.73
CA PRO A 591 -42.88 -34.24 -5.36
C PRO A 591 -41.69 -35.16 -5.00
N ARG A 592 -41.28 -35.12 -3.73
CA ARG A 592 -40.27 -36.04 -3.19
C ARG A 592 -40.87 -37.43 -3.02
N LYS A 593 -40.19 -38.45 -3.48
CA LYS A 593 -40.59 -39.84 -3.25
C LYS A 593 -40.42 -40.19 -1.77
N LYS A 594 -41.36 -40.98 -1.24
CA LYS A 594 -41.35 -41.42 0.16
C LYS A 594 -40.24 -42.44 0.44
#